data_e9d3c4c32047dc985539dfccdb8a341e
#
_entry.id   e9d3c4c32047dc985539dfccdb8a341e
#
_cell.length_a   1.000
_cell.length_b   1.000
_cell.length_c   1.000
_cell.angle_alpha   90.00
_cell.angle_beta   90.00
_cell.angle_gamma   90.00
#
_symmetry.space_group_name_H-M   'P 1'
#
loop_
_entity.id
_entity.type
_entity.pdbx_description
1 polymer ?
#
loop_
_entity_poly.entity_id
_entity_poly.type
_entity_poly.pdbx_seq_one_letter_code
_entity_poly.pdbx_strand_id
1 'polypeptide(L)'
;MSAPNPPSPSSNSYLEQSASMLSTVGAYMRLPAIASTGIAAVLTTLLYFKQKALIYPSHMPPNSRTDVPRPSQFGIKDFEELVIPTNDGEKLSAFYIRGPRGGNNSNVTILMLHGNAGNIGHRLPIARMLINFIGCNVFMLEYRGYGLSTGEADEAGLHLDAQTALDYLRSRAETSNHKLIVYGQSLGGAVGIRLVAKNQKDGDIAGLVLENTFLSMRKLIPSILPPAKYFTLLCHQVWPSESHIPSITSVPILFLSGLQDEIVPPRHMRQLYELSAATTKIWKTLPAGDHNSSVLEEGYFEAISDFLADVTGVTSKEEKQRL
;
A
#
# COMPACT_ATOMS: atom_id res chain seq x y z
N MET A 1 -19.76 -86.70 -25.79
CA MET A 1 -18.40 -86.25 -25.83
C MET A 1 -18.43 -84.75 -25.49
N SER A 2 -18.08 -84.38 -24.24
CA SER A 2 -18.01 -82.99 -23.84
C SER A 2 -16.64 -82.45 -24.27
N ALA A 3 -16.65 -81.25 -24.90
CA ALA A 3 -15.42 -80.55 -25.29
C ALA A 3 -14.60 -80.12 -24.05
N PRO A 4 -13.29 -80.23 -24.09
CA PRO A 4 -12.46 -79.80 -22.99
C PRO A 4 -12.55 -78.26 -22.78
N ASN A 5 -12.63 -77.81 -21.51
CA ASN A 5 -12.61 -76.44 -21.16
C ASN A 5 -11.26 -75.79 -21.60
N PRO A 6 -11.28 -74.57 -22.12
CA PRO A 6 -10.01 -73.86 -22.45
C PRO A 6 -9.18 -73.63 -21.16
N PRO A 7 -7.83 -73.73 -21.26
CA PRO A 7 -6.96 -73.52 -20.11
C PRO A 7 -7.10 -72.11 -19.56
N SER A 8 -7.21 -71.98 -18.23
CA SER A 8 -7.20 -70.70 -17.56
C SER A 8 -5.87 -70.00 -17.80
N PRO A 9 -5.86 -68.66 -18.08
CA PRO A 9 -4.62 -67.94 -18.34
C PRO A 9 -3.73 -67.98 -17.10
N SER A 10 -2.43 -68.20 -17.33
CA SER A 10 -1.43 -68.28 -16.25
C SER A 10 -1.26 -66.95 -15.55
N SER A 11 -0.96 -66.93 -14.24
CA SER A 11 -0.72 -65.72 -13.43
C SER A 11 0.33 -64.80 -14.05
N ASN A 12 1.29 -65.34 -14.81
CA ASN A 12 2.31 -64.54 -15.53
C ASN A 12 1.72 -63.71 -16.66
N SER A 13 0.67 -64.19 -17.36
CA SER A 13 0.04 -63.44 -18.45
C SER A 13 -0.71 -62.21 -17.96
N TYR A 14 -1.30 -62.26 -16.78
CA TYR A 14 -1.92 -61.08 -16.13
C TYR A 14 -0.89 -60.03 -15.67
N LEU A 15 0.28 -60.45 -15.19
CA LEU A 15 1.37 -59.56 -14.81
C LEU A 15 1.98 -58.86 -16.01
N GLU A 16 2.18 -59.58 -17.13
CA GLU A 16 2.69 -59.00 -18.38
C GLU A 16 1.68 -58.03 -19.01
N GLN A 17 0.39 -58.34 -19.01
CA GLN A 17 -0.65 -57.43 -19.46
C GLN A 17 -0.76 -56.15 -18.60
N SER A 18 -0.69 -56.29 -17.29
CA SER A 18 -0.71 -55.13 -16.41
C SER A 18 0.55 -54.25 -16.54
N ALA A 19 1.73 -54.85 -16.73
CA ALA A 19 2.97 -54.08 -16.99
C ALA A 19 2.94 -53.36 -18.34
N SER A 20 2.38 -54.00 -19.39
CA SER A 20 2.15 -53.38 -20.70
C SER A 20 1.15 -52.24 -20.65
N MET A 21 0.03 -52.37 -19.92
CA MET A 21 -0.96 -51.32 -19.71
C MET A 21 -0.33 -50.14 -18.97
N LEU A 22 0.43 -50.36 -17.89
CA LEU A 22 1.10 -49.31 -17.11
C LEU A 22 2.13 -48.56 -17.97
N SER A 23 2.90 -49.28 -18.80
CA SER A 23 3.87 -48.65 -19.72
C SER A 23 3.18 -47.79 -20.79
N THR A 24 2.06 -48.27 -21.32
CA THR A 24 1.28 -47.52 -22.32
C THR A 24 0.62 -46.29 -21.72
N VAL A 25 -0.02 -46.38 -20.55
CA VAL A 25 -0.56 -45.23 -19.82
C VAL A 25 0.53 -44.24 -19.47
N GLY A 26 1.70 -44.72 -19.01
CA GLY A 26 2.85 -43.89 -18.73
C GLY A 26 3.37 -43.11 -19.96
N ALA A 27 3.34 -43.74 -21.14
CA ALA A 27 3.72 -43.11 -22.41
C ALA A 27 2.72 -42.00 -22.81
N TYR A 28 1.43 -42.25 -22.70
CA TYR A 28 0.39 -41.24 -22.97
C TYR A 28 0.38 -40.08 -21.99
N MET A 29 0.77 -40.29 -20.72
CA MET A 29 0.83 -39.24 -19.71
C MET A 29 2.08 -38.38 -19.80
N ARG A 30 3.16 -38.82 -20.46
CA ARG A 30 4.42 -38.09 -20.55
C ARG A 30 4.31 -36.76 -21.28
N LEU A 31 3.65 -36.73 -22.46
CA LEU A 31 3.48 -35.49 -23.24
C LEU A 31 2.66 -34.45 -22.52
N PRO A 32 1.48 -34.75 -21.94
CA PRO A 32 0.71 -33.80 -21.14
C PRO A 32 1.49 -33.32 -19.91
N ALA A 33 2.23 -34.19 -19.23
CA ALA A 33 3.04 -33.82 -18.06
C ALA A 33 4.18 -32.85 -18.44
N ILE A 34 4.90 -33.12 -19.54
CA ILE A 34 5.94 -32.23 -20.06
C ILE A 34 5.36 -30.88 -20.46
N ALA A 35 4.24 -30.89 -21.19
CA ALA A 35 3.55 -29.68 -21.63
C ALA A 35 3.06 -28.83 -20.43
N SER A 36 2.40 -29.46 -19.45
CA SER A 36 1.93 -28.76 -18.23
C SER A 36 3.07 -28.21 -17.41
N THR A 37 4.18 -28.95 -17.27
CA THR A 37 5.39 -28.47 -16.58
C THR A 37 6.02 -27.29 -17.32
N GLY A 38 6.09 -27.35 -18.64
CA GLY A 38 6.61 -26.25 -19.47
C GLY A 38 5.75 -24.99 -19.35
N ILE A 39 4.42 -25.12 -19.41
CA ILE A 39 3.50 -24.00 -19.22
C ILE A 39 3.64 -23.43 -17.82
N ALA A 40 3.68 -24.26 -16.79
CA ALA A 40 3.88 -23.82 -15.40
C ALA A 40 5.19 -23.06 -15.22
N ALA A 41 6.28 -23.55 -15.81
CA ALA A 41 7.59 -22.87 -15.78
C ALA A 41 7.54 -21.49 -16.45
N VAL A 42 6.91 -21.38 -17.62
CA VAL A 42 6.75 -20.10 -18.35
C VAL A 42 5.90 -19.14 -17.53
N LEU A 43 4.74 -19.58 -17.00
CA LEU A 43 3.87 -18.74 -16.18
C LEU A 43 4.57 -18.27 -14.89
N THR A 44 5.33 -19.16 -14.23
CA THR A 44 6.10 -18.82 -13.04
C THR A 44 7.19 -17.78 -13.36
N THR A 45 7.88 -17.95 -14.48
CA THR A 45 8.89 -17.01 -14.96
C THR A 45 8.26 -15.65 -15.27
N LEU A 46 7.16 -15.61 -15.99
CA LEU A 46 6.44 -14.37 -16.29
C LEU A 46 5.97 -13.68 -15.00
N LEU A 47 5.38 -14.43 -14.06
CA LEU A 47 4.96 -13.89 -12.77
C LEU A 47 6.13 -13.30 -11.99
N TYR A 48 7.28 -13.97 -11.96
CA TYR A 48 8.47 -13.48 -11.27
C TYR A 48 9.01 -12.18 -11.88
N PHE A 49 9.18 -12.12 -13.21
CA PHE A 49 9.77 -10.95 -13.87
C PHE A 49 8.78 -9.80 -14.12
N LYS A 50 7.48 -10.08 -14.23
CA LYS A 50 6.45 -9.07 -14.52
C LYS A 50 5.62 -8.65 -13.30
N GLN A 51 5.96 -9.10 -12.09
CA GLN A 51 5.18 -8.78 -10.89
C GLN A 51 5.06 -7.28 -10.61
N LYS A 52 6.05 -6.45 -10.96
CA LYS A 52 5.96 -5.00 -10.80
C LYS A 52 4.78 -4.42 -11.57
N ALA A 53 4.54 -4.86 -12.81
CA ALA A 53 3.41 -4.40 -13.61
C ALA A 53 2.04 -4.82 -13.03
N LEU A 54 2.00 -5.94 -12.29
CA LEU A 54 0.79 -6.40 -11.61
C LEU A 54 0.56 -5.69 -10.28
N ILE A 55 1.65 -5.44 -9.54
CA ILE A 55 1.58 -4.82 -8.21
C ILE A 55 1.40 -3.31 -8.30
N TYR A 56 1.95 -2.64 -9.32
CA TYR A 56 1.90 -1.19 -9.47
C TYR A 56 1.13 -0.77 -10.74
N PRO A 57 -0.21 -0.82 -10.74
CA PRO A 57 -1.03 -0.46 -11.89
C PRO A 57 -1.14 1.06 -12.07
N SER A 58 -0.01 1.74 -12.22
CA SER A 58 0.08 3.21 -12.28
C SER A 58 -0.63 3.86 -13.47
N HIS A 59 -1.01 3.05 -14.48
CA HIS A 59 -1.80 3.47 -15.64
C HIS A 59 -3.32 3.37 -15.41
N MET A 60 -3.76 2.89 -14.25
CA MET A 60 -5.17 2.77 -13.91
C MET A 60 -5.59 3.83 -12.89
N PRO A 61 -6.74 4.48 -13.07
CA PRO A 61 -7.60 4.44 -14.26
C PRO A 61 -6.90 4.95 -15.54
N PRO A 62 -7.48 4.74 -16.75
CA PRO A 62 -6.87 5.23 -17.99
C PRO A 62 -6.45 6.69 -17.89
N ASN A 63 -5.33 7.03 -18.51
CA ASN A 63 -4.70 8.35 -18.52
C ASN A 63 -4.09 8.82 -17.19
N SER A 64 -4.07 8.00 -16.13
CA SER A 64 -3.46 8.39 -14.83
C SER A 64 -1.99 8.82 -14.92
N ARG A 65 -1.28 8.46 -16.01
CA ARG A 65 0.11 8.85 -16.27
C ARG A 65 0.25 10.17 -17.05
N THR A 66 -0.85 10.74 -17.53
CA THR A 66 -0.81 11.92 -18.39
C THR A 66 -1.80 13.01 -17.98
N ASP A 67 -2.88 12.61 -17.32
CA ASP A 67 -3.91 13.52 -16.84
C ASP A 67 -3.88 13.51 -15.28
N VAL A 68 -3.23 14.55 -14.74
CA VAL A 68 -3.15 14.78 -13.29
C VAL A 68 -3.93 16.03 -12.97
N PRO A 69 -5.13 15.92 -12.38
CA PRO A 69 -5.92 17.06 -11.95
C PRO A 69 -5.12 17.99 -11.03
N ARG A 70 -5.29 19.30 -11.21
CA ARG A 70 -4.56 20.33 -10.45
C ARG A 70 -5.35 20.85 -9.27
N PRO A 71 -4.70 21.30 -8.19
CA PRO A 71 -5.38 21.85 -7.02
C PRO A 71 -6.36 22.99 -7.35
N SER A 72 -6.05 23.84 -8.34
CA SER A 72 -6.94 24.93 -8.78
C SER A 72 -8.32 24.45 -9.26
N GLN A 73 -8.41 23.26 -9.87
CA GLN A 73 -9.66 22.67 -10.34
C GLN A 73 -10.59 22.26 -9.18
N PHE A 74 -10.03 22.13 -7.97
CA PHE A 74 -10.77 21.84 -6.74
C PHE A 74 -10.96 23.08 -5.85
N GLY A 75 -10.72 24.28 -6.41
CA GLY A 75 -10.86 25.55 -5.68
C GLY A 75 -9.76 25.81 -4.66
N ILE A 76 -8.68 25.06 -4.68
CA ILE A 76 -7.49 25.28 -3.85
C ILE A 76 -6.62 26.35 -4.53
N LYS A 77 -6.36 27.45 -3.82
CA LYS A 77 -5.71 28.63 -4.41
C LYS A 77 -4.24 28.77 -4.03
N ASP A 78 -3.86 28.36 -2.82
CA ASP A 78 -2.47 28.51 -2.30
C ASP A 78 -1.75 27.18 -2.37
N PHE A 79 -1.09 26.91 -3.50
CA PHE A 79 -0.35 25.69 -3.74
C PHE A 79 0.87 25.90 -4.64
N GLU A 80 1.78 24.96 -4.61
CA GLU A 80 2.92 24.85 -5.52
C GLU A 80 2.91 23.48 -6.22
N GLU A 81 3.23 23.50 -7.50
CA GLU A 81 3.56 22.28 -8.27
C GLU A 81 5.09 22.13 -8.25
N LEU A 82 5.57 21.02 -7.74
CA LEU A 82 6.98 20.80 -7.50
C LEU A 82 7.50 19.63 -8.34
N VAL A 83 8.78 19.73 -8.71
CA VAL A 83 9.55 18.62 -9.29
C VAL A 83 10.79 18.44 -8.45
N ILE A 84 10.91 17.30 -7.79
CA ILE A 84 11.96 17.02 -6.80
C ILE A 84 12.88 15.93 -7.38
N PRO A 85 14.18 16.23 -7.58
CA PRO A 85 15.12 15.21 -8.03
C PRO A 85 15.46 14.24 -6.91
N THR A 86 15.53 12.96 -7.25
CA THR A 86 16.04 11.91 -6.36
C THR A 86 17.54 11.69 -6.55
N ASN A 87 18.18 11.10 -5.55
CA ASN A 87 19.63 10.81 -5.63
C ASN A 87 20.01 9.78 -6.72
N ASP A 88 19.06 8.98 -7.18
CA ASP A 88 19.24 8.00 -8.25
C ASP A 88 18.79 8.51 -9.63
N GLY A 89 18.47 9.81 -9.73
CA GLY A 89 18.27 10.52 -11.00
C GLY A 89 16.82 10.63 -11.49
N GLU A 90 15.84 10.13 -10.74
CA GLU A 90 14.43 10.32 -11.06
C GLU A 90 13.94 11.74 -10.69
N LYS A 91 12.79 12.12 -11.26
CA LYS A 91 12.12 13.38 -10.98
C LYS A 91 10.72 13.09 -10.46
N LEU A 92 10.47 13.47 -9.21
CA LEU A 92 9.20 13.26 -8.55
C LEU A 92 8.33 14.51 -8.66
N SER A 93 7.11 14.34 -9.14
CA SER A 93 6.09 15.37 -9.09
C SER A 93 5.48 15.43 -7.69
N ALA A 94 5.15 16.62 -7.21
CA ALA A 94 4.49 16.78 -5.93
C ALA A 94 3.63 18.05 -5.93
N PHE A 95 2.62 18.09 -5.06
CA PHE A 95 1.90 19.30 -4.71
C PHE A 95 2.21 19.67 -3.26
N TYR A 96 2.58 20.93 -3.02
CA TYR A 96 2.57 21.51 -1.69
C TYR A 96 1.41 22.49 -1.60
N ILE A 97 0.48 22.18 -0.71
CA ILE A 97 -0.76 22.94 -0.55
C ILE A 97 -0.76 23.54 0.85
N ARG A 98 -0.92 24.86 0.94
CA ARG A 98 -0.91 25.58 2.21
C ARG A 98 -2.30 25.63 2.82
N GLY A 99 -2.33 25.38 4.11
CA GLY A 99 -3.51 25.65 4.95
C GLY A 99 -3.71 27.15 5.20
N PRO A 100 -4.79 27.52 5.89
CA PRO A 100 -5.06 28.91 6.25
C PRO A 100 -3.92 29.52 7.07
N ARG A 101 -3.43 30.68 6.65
CA ARG A 101 -2.35 31.40 7.38
C ARG A 101 -2.82 31.85 8.76
N GLY A 102 -1.99 31.66 9.77
CA GLY A 102 -2.29 32.05 11.14
C GLY A 102 -3.32 31.15 11.85
N GLY A 103 -3.71 30.03 11.23
CA GLY A 103 -4.47 28.98 11.87
C GLY A 103 -3.64 28.18 12.89
N ASN A 104 -4.32 27.49 13.80
CA ASN A 104 -3.66 26.70 14.86
C ASN A 104 -2.69 25.64 14.31
N ASN A 105 -2.99 25.07 13.15
CA ASN A 105 -2.19 24.02 12.50
C ASN A 105 -1.33 24.55 11.33
N SER A 106 -1.10 25.85 11.23
CA SER A 106 -0.29 26.46 10.14
C SER A 106 1.16 25.98 10.13
N ASN A 107 1.68 25.47 11.25
CA ASN A 107 3.01 24.86 11.40
C ASN A 107 2.97 23.31 11.37
N VAL A 108 1.87 22.72 10.92
CA VAL A 108 1.73 21.26 10.72
C VAL A 108 1.69 20.98 9.22
N THR A 109 2.48 20.01 8.76
CA THR A 109 2.45 19.53 7.38
C THR A 109 2.21 18.03 7.34
N ILE A 110 1.16 17.63 6.64
CA ILE A 110 0.88 16.22 6.34
C ILE A 110 1.64 15.82 5.09
N LEU A 111 2.58 14.87 5.22
CA LEU A 111 3.17 14.16 4.08
C LEU A 111 2.21 13.04 3.67
N MET A 112 1.51 13.25 2.57
CA MET A 112 0.49 12.34 2.06
C MET A 112 1.09 11.35 1.06
N LEU A 113 1.02 10.06 1.40
CA LEU A 113 1.50 8.92 0.64
C LEU A 113 0.29 8.15 0.12
N HIS A 114 0.07 8.20 -1.20
CA HIS A 114 -1.14 7.66 -1.82
C HIS A 114 -1.13 6.13 -1.98
N GLY A 115 -2.32 5.56 -2.23
CA GLY A 115 -2.49 4.13 -2.52
C GLY A 115 -2.01 3.75 -3.92
N ASN A 116 -2.17 2.49 -4.27
CA ASN A 116 -1.51 1.83 -5.39
C ASN A 116 -2.02 2.17 -6.80
N ALA A 117 -3.05 2.98 -6.96
CA ALA A 117 -3.61 3.33 -8.27
C ALA A 117 -3.89 4.83 -8.37
N GLY A 118 -4.06 5.33 -9.58
CA GLY A 118 -4.32 6.73 -9.84
C GLY A 118 -3.06 7.59 -9.74
N ASN A 119 -3.28 8.84 -9.36
CA ASN A 119 -2.24 9.86 -9.16
C ASN A 119 -2.64 10.81 -8.02
N ILE A 120 -1.75 11.72 -7.65
CA ILE A 120 -2.01 12.71 -6.57
C ILE A 120 -3.20 13.62 -6.87
N GLY A 121 -3.50 13.91 -8.14
CA GLY A 121 -4.67 14.70 -8.53
C GLY A 121 -5.99 14.06 -8.10
N HIS A 122 -6.09 12.74 -8.15
CA HIS A 122 -7.28 12.00 -7.69
C HIS A 122 -7.47 12.05 -6.16
N ARG A 123 -6.45 12.44 -5.40
CA ARG A 123 -6.48 12.58 -3.94
C ARG A 123 -6.73 14.00 -3.45
N LEU A 124 -6.85 14.97 -4.38
CA LEU A 124 -7.11 16.38 -4.03
C LEU A 124 -8.41 16.61 -3.25
N PRO A 125 -9.51 15.86 -3.44
CA PRO A 125 -10.66 15.99 -2.57
C PRO A 125 -10.34 15.74 -1.09
N ILE A 126 -9.50 14.73 -0.79
CA ILE A 126 -9.06 14.41 0.59
C ILE A 126 -8.17 15.55 1.11
N ALA A 127 -7.18 15.98 0.32
CA ALA A 127 -6.30 17.08 0.70
C ALA A 127 -7.08 18.37 0.99
N ARG A 128 -8.09 18.69 0.18
CA ARG A 128 -8.98 19.82 0.39
C ARG A 128 -9.73 19.75 1.72
N MET A 129 -10.23 18.56 2.07
CA MET A 129 -10.90 18.36 3.36
C MET A 129 -9.94 18.52 4.54
N LEU A 130 -8.73 17.96 4.46
CA LEU A 130 -7.70 18.15 5.49
C LEU A 130 -7.37 19.63 5.69
N ILE A 131 -7.21 20.39 4.62
CA ILE A 131 -6.91 21.83 4.68
C ILE A 131 -8.08 22.61 5.26
N ASN A 132 -9.30 22.36 4.81
CA ASN A 132 -10.46 23.14 5.19
C ASN A 132 -10.95 22.80 6.61
N PHE A 133 -10.90 21.52 6.99
CA PHE A 133 -11.42 21.04 8.27
C PHE A 133 -10.38 21.15 9.38
N ILE A 134 -9.13 20.77 9.08
CA ILE A 134 -8.06 20.71 10.08
C ILE A 134 -7.19 21.97 10.05
N GLY A 135 -7.04 22.62 8.89
CA GLY A 135 -6.25 23.85 8.74
C GLY A 135 -4.74 23.62 8.67
N CYS A 136 -4.30 22.40 8.32
CA CYS A 136 -2.89 22.05 8.16
C CYS A 136 -2.42 22.22 6.69
N ASN A 137 -1.10 22.17 6.48
CA ASN A 137 -0.53 22.08 5.13
C ASN A 137 -0.51 20.62 4.68
N VAL A 138 -0.58 20.38 3.37
CA VAL A 138 -0.53 19.05 2.79
C VAL A 138 0.55 19.01 1.70
N PHE A 139 1.50 18.09 1.85
CA PHE A 139 2.47 17.75 0.83
C PHE A 139 2.10 16.41 0.21
N MET A 140 1.73 16.40 -1.05
CA MET A 140 1.30 15.22 -1.79
C MET A 140 2.42 14.74 -2.69
N LEU A 141 2.97 13.56 -2.38
CA LEU A 141 4.04 12.95 -3.17
C LEU A 141 3.46 12.06 -4.27
N GLU A 142 3.91 12.27 -5.49
CA GLU A 142 3.72 11.34 -6.60
C GLU A 142 4.94 10.43 -6.71
N TYR A 143 4.77 9.13 -6.49
CA TYR A 143 5.89 8.19 -6.59
C TYR A 143 6.42 8.05 -8.01
N ARG A 144 7.68 7.60 -8.15
CA ARG A 144 8.20 7.18 -9.45
C ARG A 144 7.27 6.22 -10.16
N GLY A 145 7.13 6.38 -11.46
CA GLY A 145 6.25 5.54 -12.25
C GLY A 145 4.76 5.88 -12.11
N TYR A 146 4.35 6.84 -11.28
CA TYR A 146 2.97 7.34 -11.17
C TYR A 146 2.86 8.78 -11.67
N GLY A 147 1.64 9.20 -12.05
CA GLY A 147 1.34 10.54 -12.52
C GLY A 147 2.41 11.10 -13.44
N LEU A 148 2.95 12.28 -13.16
CA LEU A 148 3.99 12.94 -13.95
C LEU A 148 5.42 12.62 -13.48
N SER A 149 5.59 11.79 -12.44
CA SER A 149 6.92 11.35 -11.99
C SER A 149 7.57 10.42 -13.01
N THR A 150 8.91 10.51 -13.14
CA THR A 150 9.69 9.62 -14.00
C THR A 150 9.93 8.24 -13.38
N GLY A 151 10.59 7.35 -14.10
CA GLY A 151 11.03 6.03 -13.61
C GLY A 151 9.96 4.96 -13.60
N GLU A 152 10.29 3.85 -12.94
CA GLU A 152 9.41 2.70 -12.77
C GLU A 152 9.23 2.38 -11.28
N ALA A 153 7.98 2.08 -10.90
CA ALA A 153 7.64 1.76 -9.52
C ALA A 153 8.24 0.43 -9.06
N ASP A 154 8.89 0.46 -7.90
CA ASP A 154 9.25 -0.74 -7.13
C ASP A 154 9.42 -0.41 -5.65
N GLU A 155 9.50 -1.43 -4.81
CA GLU A 155 9.57 -1.26 -3.36
C GLU A 155 10.75 -0.37 -2.92
N ALA A 156 11.94 -0.62 -3.47
CA ALA A 156 13.15 0.14 -3.10
C ALA A 156 13.04 1.60 -3.55
N GLY A 157 12.56 1.83 -4.78
CA GLY A 157 12.35 3.14 -5.36
C GLY A 157 11.33 3.97 -4.60
N LEU A 158 10.16 3.41 -4.27
CA LEU A 158 9.14 4.13 -3.52
C LEU A 158 9.61 4.52 -2.11
N HIS A 159 10.45 3.70 -1.48
CA HIS A 159 11.08 4.06 -0.21
C HIS A 159 12.06 5.22 -0.35
N LEU A 160 12.83 5.25 -1.43
CA LEU A 160 13.72 6.37 -1.74
C LEU A 160 12.91 7.65 -2.04
N ASP A 161 11.81 7.52 -2.77
CA ASP A 161 10.92 8.65 -3.09
C ASP A 161 10.33 9.28 -1.83
N ALA A 162 9.83 8.47 -0.91
CA ALA A 162 9.29 8.94 0.36
C ALA A 162 10.36 9.59 1.24
N GLN A 163 11.59 9.04 1.27
CA GLN A 163 12.71 9.65 1.97
C GLN A 163 13.09 11.00 1.32
N THR A 164 13.15 11.06 -0.02
CA THR A 164 13.42 12.31 -0.75
C THR A 164 12.39 13.39 -0.43
N ALA A 165 11.11 13.04 -0.34
CA ALA A 165 10.05 13.97 0.03
C ALA A 165 10.21 14.47 1.48
N LEU A 166 10.55 13.59 2.41
CA LEU A 166 10.80 13.95 3.81
C LEU A 166 12.01 14.89 3.93
N ASP A 167 13.11 14.56 3.25
CA ASP A 167 14.33 15.37 3.25
C ASP A 167 14.10 16.74 2.58
N TYR A 168 13.28 16.79 1.54
CA TYR A 168 12.85 18.05 0.93
C TYR A 168 12.07 18.92 1.92
N LEU A 169 11.11 18.37 2.64
CA LEU A 169 10.35 19.12 3.66
C LEU A 169 11.25 19.62 4.78
N ARG A 170 12.24 18.86 5.21
CA ARG A 170 13.23 19.23 6.22
C ARG A 170 14.15 20.35 5.77
N SER A 171 14.54 20.34 4.50
CA SER A 171 15.46 21.33 3.93
C SER A 171 14.79 22.65 3.51
N ARG A 172 13.47 22.63 3.32
CA ARG A 172 12.70 23.79 2.88
C ARG A 172 12.49 24.77 4.03
N ALA A 173 12.93 26.05 3.86
CA ALA A 173 12.86 27.07 4.91
C ALA A 173 11.45 27.24 5.50
N GLU A 174 10.39 27.07 4.69
CA GLU A 174 8.99 27.19 5.13
C GLU A 174 8.57 26.05 6.05
N THR A 175 9.05 24.82 5.81
CA THR A 175 8.59 23.60 6.49
C THR A 175 9.59 22.98 7.45
N SER A 176 10.83 23.47 7.48
CA SER A 176 11.92 22.91 8.31
C SER A 176 11.62 22.90 9.81
N ASN A 177 10.74 23.75 10.28
CA ASN A 177 10.29 23.82 11.68
C ASN A 177 8.86 23.30 11.87
N HIS A 178 8.24 22.75 10.82
CA HIS A 178 6.90 22.18 10.95
C HIS A 178 6.95 20.83 11.66
N LYS A 179 5.89 20.53 12.40
CA LYS A 179 5.61 19.17 12.85
C LYS A 179 5.08 18.37 11.67
N LEU A 180 5.73 17.26 11.36
CA LEU A 180 5.38 16.42 10.22
C LEU A 180 4.46 15.28 10.66
N ILE A 181 3.38 15.10 9.93
CA ILE A 181 2.49 13.95 10.06
C ILE A 181 2.63 13.12 8.78
N VAL A 182 3.00 11.86 8.91
CA VAL A 182 2.98 10.95 7.76
C VAL A 182 1.60 10.32 7.67
N TYR A 183 0.93 10.50 6.54
CA TYR A 183 -0.35 9.86 6.25
C TYR A 183 -0.19 8.91 5.09
N GLY A 184 -0.58 7.65 5.29
CA GLY A 184 -0.46 6.62 4.26
C GLY A 184 -1.70 5.75 4.13
N GLN A 185 -2.27 5.69 2.90
CA GLN A 185 -3.37 4.82 2.54
C GLN A 185 -2.87 3.59 1.80
N SER A 186 -3.32 2.39 2.17
CA SER A 186 -3.02 1.14 1.45
C SER A 186 -1.49 0.96 1.25
N LEU A 187 -1.00 0.95 0.00
CA LEU A 187 0.44 0.94 -0.30
C LEU A 187 1.19 2.08 0.39
N GLY A 188 0.61 3.28 0.40
CA GLY A 188 1.18 4.44 1.09
C GLY A 188 1.36 4.22 2.59
N GLY A 189 0.50 3.41 3.21
CA GLY A 189 0.66 2.98 4.61
C GLY A 189 1.91 2.12 4.82
N ALA A 190 2.19 1.19 3.91
CA ALA A 190 3.42 0.38 3.97
C ALA A 190 4.68 1.24 3.76
N VAL A 191 4.62 2.20 2.81
CA VAL A 191 5.68 3.20 2.61
C VAL A 191 5.88 4.03 3.89
N GLY A 192 4.80 4.55 4.48
CA GLY A 192 4.81 5.39 5.68
C GLY A 192 5.37 4.66 6.90
N ILE A 193 4.98 3.40 7.12
CA ILE A 193 5.51 2.58 8.22
C ILE A 193 7.04 2.50 8.14
N ARG A 194 7.59 2.18 6.98
CA ARG A 194 9.05 2.08 6.83
C ARG A 194 9.74 3.44 6.96
N LEU A 195 9.14 4.49 6.38
CA LEU A 195 9.68 5.85 6.48
C LEU A 195 9.79 6.28 7.95
N VAL A 196 8.72 6.11 8.72
CA VAL A 196 8.69 6.48 10.15
C VAL A 196 9.62 5.59 10.97
N ALA A 197 9.62 4.27 10.75
CA ALA A 197 10.52 3.35 11.45
C ALA A 197 11.99 3.76 11.32
N LYS A 198 12.38 4.25 10.13
CA LYS A 198 13.75 4.71 9.86
C LYS A 198 14.07 6.06 10.49
N ASN A 199 13.10 7.00 10.50
CA ASN A 199 13.34 8.41 10.81
C ASN A 199 12.82 8.87 12.17
N GLN A 200 12.17 8.02 12.98
CA GLN A 200 11.53 8.40 14.24
C GLN A 200 12.45 9.05 15.28
N LYS A 201 13.76 8.85 15.17
CA LYS A 201 14.75 9.39 16.11
C LYS A 201 15.08 10.87 15.86
N ASP A 202 14.74 11.38 14.69
CA ASP A 202 15.02 12.77 14.31
C ASP A 202 14.06 13.76 15.00
N GLY A 203 12.92 13.27 15.52
CA GLY A 203 12.02 14.02 16.42
C GLY A 203 11.08 15.00 15.74
N ASP A 204 11.13 15.14 14.43
CA ASP A 204 10.29 16.04 13.64
C ASP A 204 8.97 15.39 13.16
N ILE A 205 8.92 14.04 13.11
CA ILE A 205 7.71 13.31 12.80
C ILE A 205 6.86 13.18 14.06
N ALA A 206 5.79 13.96 14.14
CA ALA A 206 4.91 14.03 15.29
C ALA A 206 3.86 12.90 15.30
N GLY A 207 3.53 12.29 14.16
CA GLY A 207 2.53 11.23 14.10
C GLY A 207 2.52 10.47 12.78
N LEU A 208 1.93 9.26 12.82
CA LEU A 208 1.68 8.41 11.66
C LEU A 208 0.19 8.08 11.58
N VAL A 209 -0.45 8.35 10.45
CA VAL A 209 -1.82 7.96 10.16
C VAL A 209 -1.81 6.85 9.12
N LEU A 210 -2.41 5.73 9.45
CA LEU A 210 -2.51 4.55 8.60
C LEU A 210 -3.97 4.28 8.24
N GLU A 211 -4.27 4.20 6.96
CA GLU A 211 -5.59 3.88 6.45
C GLU A 211 -5.55 2.62 5.58
N ASN A 212 -6.34 1.61 5.95
CA ASN A 212 -6.60 0.41 5.15
C ASN A 212 -5.33 -0.23 4.54
N THR A 213 -4.26 -0.34 5.34
CA THR A 213 -2.97 -0.88 4.90
C THR A 213 -2.77 -2.34 5.32
N PHE A 214 -1.70 -2.95 4.84
CA PHE A 214 -1.50 -4.40 4.91
C PHE A 214 -0.21 -4.81 5.64
N LEU A 215 -0.19 -6.05 6.11
CA LEU A 215 0.96 -6.68 6.79
C LEU A 215 2.18 -6.85 5.87
N SER A 216 1.94 -7.42 4.70
CA SER A 216 2.91 -7.54 3.62
C SER A 216 2.20 -7.92 2.32
N MET A 217 2.83 -7.66 1.17
CA MET A 217 2.27 -8.04 -0.13
C MET A 217 2.07 -9.56 -0.22
N ARG A 218 3.01 -10.34 0.33
CA ARG A 218 2.90 -11.80 0.38
C ARG A 218 1.66 -12.29 1.13
N LYS A 219 1.25 -11.60 2.20
CA LYS A 219 0.04 -11.92 2.97
C LYS A 219 -1.23 -11.34 2.34
N LEU A 220 -1.11 -10.28 1.54
CA LEU A 220 -2.22 -9.66 0.85
C LEU A 220 -2.64 -10.44 -0.41
N ILE A 221 -1.67 -10.93 -1.21
CA ILE A 221 -1.92 -11.62 -2.47
C ILE A 221 -2.99 -12.71 -2.38
N PRO A 222 -3.01 -13.61 -1.38
CA PRO A 222 -4.04 -14.64 -1.25
C PRO A 222 -5.45 -14.11 -1.07
N SER A 223 -5.62 -12.89 -0.56
CA SER A 223 -6.94 -12.25 -0.39
C SER A 223 -7.47 -11.69 -1.71
N ILE A 224 -6.57 -11.16 -2.56
CA ILE A 224 -6.93 -10.59 -3.87
C ILE A 224 -7.07 -11.69 -4.92
N LEU A 225 -6.15 -12.64 -4.94
CA LEU A 225 -6.07 -13.72 -5.91
C LEU A 225 -5.82 -15.07 -5.22
N PRO A 226 -6.86 -15.78 -4.74
CA PRO A 226 -6.70 -17.00 -3.93
C PRO A 226 -5.80 -18.09 -4.53
N PRO A 227 -5.80 -18.36 -5.87
CA PRO A 227 -4.87 -19.33 -6.45
C PRO A 227 -3.40 -18.95 -6.30
N ALA A 228 -3.08 -17.65 -6.23
CA ALA A 228 -1.71 -17.16 -6.11
C ALA A 228 -1.07 -17.44 -4.73
N LYS A 229 -1.84 -17.95 -3.75
CA LYS A 229 -1.31 -18.34 -2.42
C LYS A 229 -0.12 -19.30 -2.50
N TYR A 230 -0.06 -20.14 -3.51
CA TYR A 230 1.04 -21.11 -3.70
C TYR A 230 2.32 -20.47 -4.28
N PHE A 231 2.23 -19.24 -4.79
CA PHE A 231 3.33 -18.52 -5.44
C PHE A 231 3.80 -17.29 -4.68
N THR A 232 3.28 -17.05 -3.48
CA THR A 232 3.61 -15.85 -2.68
C THR A 232 5.10 -15.71 -2.38
N LEU A 233 5.85 -16.84 -2.28
CA LEU A 233 7.28 -16.82 -2.07
C LEU A 233 8.07 -16.24 -3.26
N LEU A 234 7.49 -16.28 -4.48
CA LEU A 234 8.08 -15.66 -5.66
C LEU A 234 7.94 -14.13 -5.66
N CYS A 235 7.08 -13.58 -4.82
CA CYS A 235 6.93 -12.14 -4.68
C CYS A 235 8.15 -11.55 -3.99
N HIS A 236 8.93 -10.75 -4.74
CA HIS A 236 10.10 -10.03 -4.22
C HIS A 236 9.80 -8.56 -3.89
N GLN A 237 8.60 -8.07 -4.20
CA GLN A 237 8.06 -6.79 -3.74
C GLN A 237 7.30 -7.05 -2.43
N VAL A 238 8.02 -7.18 -1.32
CA VAL A 238 7.51 -7.82 -0.09
C VAL A 238 6.67 -6.88 0.76
N TRP A 239 7.10 -5.62 0.88
CA TRP A 239 6.44 -4.60 1.73
C TRP A 239 6.20 -5.11 3.15
N PRO A 240 7.22 -5.44 3.93
CA PRO A 240 7.09 -6.13 5.21
C PRO A 240 6.69 -5.18 6.35
N SER A 241 5.51 -4.58 6.26
CA SER A 241 4.98 -3.64 7.28
C SER A 241 4.95 -4.28 8.67
N GLU A 242 4.57 -5.57 8.74
CA GLU A 242 4.54 -6.34 9.99
C GLU A 242 5.90 -6.46 10.69
N SER A 243 7.00 -6.40 9.92
CA SER A 243 8.36 -6.45 10.47
C SER A 243 8.88 -5.08 10.90
N HIS A 244 8.34 -4.00 10.32
CA HIS A 244 8.79 -2.63 10.59
C HIS A 244 7.98 -1.96 11.70
N ILE A 245 6.67 -2.19 11.77
CA ILE A 245 5.79 -1.50 12.71
C ILE A 245 6.16 -1.73 14.19
N PRO A 246 6.67 -2.91 14.61
CA PRO A 246 7.12 -3.10 16.00
C PRO A 246 8.32 -2.22 16.40
N SER A 247 9.09 -1.74 15.43
CA SER A 247 10.24 -0.87 15.70
C SER A 247 9.85 0.60 15.92
N ILE A 248 8.62 1.00 15.59
CA ILE A 248 8.12 2.36 15.83
C ILE A 248 7.68 2.43 17.29
N THR A 249 8.48 3.12 18.12
CA THR A 249 8.24 3.22 19.57
C THR A 249 7.97 4.64 20.04
N SER A 250 8.51 5.65 19.35
CA SER A 250 8.46 7.06 19.78
C SER A 250 7.43 7.90 19.05
N VAL A 251 6.89 7.42 17.92
CA VAL A 251 5.89 8.14 17.10
C VAL A 251 4.51 7.57 17.36
N PRO A 252 3.54 8.39 17.80
CA PRO A 252 2.13 7.99 17.92
C PRO A 252 1.54 7.53 16.57
N ILE A 253 0.60 6.56 16.62
CA ILE A 253 -0.02 6.02 15.41
C ILE A 253 -1.55 6.03 15.52
N LEU A 254 -2.22 6.61 14.53
CA LEU A 254 -3.65 6.50 14.30
C LEU A 254 -3.92 5.43 13.23
N PHE A 255 -4.77 4.45 13.56
CA PHE A 255 -5.21 3.40 12.66
C PHE A 255 -6.67 3.66 12.24
N LEU A 256 -6.90 3.93 10.96
CA LEU A 256 -8.21 4.10 10.35
C LEU A 256 -8.56 2.83 9.57
N SER A 257 -9.58 2.09 10.02
CA SER A 257 -9.89 0.78 9.46
C SER A 257 -11.33 0.70 8.96
N GLY A 258 -11.50 0.62 7.65
CA GLY A 258 -12.77 0.30 6.99
C GLY A 258 -13.13 -1.17 7.20
N LEU A 259 -14.34 -1.44 7.74
CA LEU A 259 -14.76 -2.82 8.01
C LEU A 259 -15.27 -3.55 6.78
N GLN A 260 -15.60 -2.82 5.71
CA GLN A 260 -16.08 -3.37 4.43
C GLN A 260 -14.97 -3.41 3.38
N ASP A 261 -13.70 -3.28 3.79
CA ASP A 261 -12.56 -3.31 2.87
C ASP A 261 -12.40 -4.73 2.28
N GLU A 262 -12.73 -4.84 1.00
CA GLU A 262 -12.67 -6.09 0.22
C GLU A 262 -11.30 -6.33 -0.44
N ILE A 263 -10.46 -5.28 -0.53
CA ILE A 263 -9.11 -5.35 -1.12
C ILE A 263 -8.09 -5.73 -0.06
N VAL A 264 -8.05 -4.96 1.04
CA VAL A 264 -7.21 -5.24 2.20
C VAL A 264 -8.09 -5.63 3.38
N PRO A 265 -8.31 -6.92 3.61
CA PRO A 265 -9.19 -7.35 4.70
C PRO A 265 -8.84 -6.70 6.04
N PRO A 266 -9.83 -6.24 6.84
CA PRO A 266 -9.62 -5.49 8.09
C PRO A 266 -8.72 -6.20 9.12
N ARG A 267 -8.58 -7.53 9.00
CA ARG A 267 -7.65 -8.31 9.83
C ARG A 267 -6.19 -7.87 9.69
N HIS A 268 -5.79 -7.31 8.51
CA HIS A 268 -4.43 -6.79 8.32
C HIS A 268 -4.18 -5.56 9.21
N MET A 269 -5.11 -4.61 9.22
CA MET A 269 -5.04 -3.44 10.09
C MET A 269 -5.05 -3.83 11.57
N ARG A 270 -5.92 -4.80 11.96
CA ARG A 270 -5.99 -5.30 13.33
C ARG A 270 -4.65 -5.88 13.79
N GLN A 271 -4.04 -6.73 12.97
CA GLN A 271 -2.75 -7.32 13.30
C GLN A 271 -1.62 -6.28 13.34
N LEU A 272 -1.62 -5.26 12.45
CA LEU A 272 -0.66 -4.16 12.54
C LEU A 272 -0.82 -3.38 13.85
N TYR A 273 -2.04 -3.12 14.29
CA TYR A 273 -2.32 -2.48 15.57
C TYR A 273 -1.79 -3.31 16.75
N GLU A 274 -2.02 -4.63 16.72
CA GLU A 274 -1.54 -5.54 17.76
C GLU A 274 0.00 -5.61 17.79
N LEU A 275 0.66 -5.66 16.64
CA LEU A 275 2.12 -5.70 16.51
C LEU A 275 2.80 -4.38 16.85
N SER A 276 2.08 -3.26 16.77
CA SER A 276 2.64 -1.93 17.03
C SER A 276 3.11 -1.78 18.48
N ALA A 277 4.36 -1.35 18.66
CA ALA A 277 4.96 -1.00 19.95
C ALA A 277 4.93 0.50 20.26
N ALA A 278 4.20 1.29 19.46
CA ALA A 278 4.05 2.72 19.70
C ALA A 278 3.42 2.98 21.08
N THR A 279 3.97 3.92 21.82
CA THR A 279 3.48 4.28 23.17
C THR A 279 2.05 4.81 23.14
N THR A 280 1.69 5.51 22.07
CA THR A 280 0.33 5.97 21.80
C THR A 280 -0.14 5.38 20.49
N LYS A 281 -1.22 4.60 20.54
CA LYS A 281 -1.87 4.04 19.36
C LYS A 281 -3.39 4.15 19.49
N ILE A 282 -4.00 4.80 18.52
CA ILE A 282 -5.43 5.08 18.47
C ILE A 282 -6.05 4.23 17.37
N TRP A 283 -7.20 3.63 17.67
CA TRP A 283 -7.96 2.84 16.71
C TRP A 283 -9.30 3.50 16.41
N LYS A 284 -9.54 3.81 15.15
CA LYS A 284 -10.83 4.27 14.64
C LYS A 284 -11.41 3.24 13.68
N THR A 285 -12.56 2.72 14.02
CA THR A 285 -13.35 1.86 13.15
C THR A 285 -14.25 2.70 12.26
N LEU A 286 -14.34 2.33 10.98
CA LEU A 286 -15.19 2.94 9.96
C LEU A 286 -16.17 1.85 9.45
N PRO A 287 -17.38 1.72 10.04
CA PRO A 287 -18.22 0.53 9.90
C PRO A 287 -18.69 0.24 8.47
N ALA A 288 -19.01 1.25 7.68
CA ALA A 288 -19.42 1.11 6.29
C ALA A 288 -18.30 1.43 5.29
N GLY A 289 -17.11 1.83 5.78
CA GLY A 289 -15.96 2.15 4.95
C GLY A 289 -15.41 0.93 4.21
N ASP A 290 -15.30 1.03 2.89
CA ASP A 290 -14.56 0.11 2.02
C ASP A 290 -13.12 0.62 1.81
N HIS A 291 -12.38 -0.01 0.88
CA HIS A 291 -10.98 0.34 0.60
C HIS A 291 -10.80 1.80 0.16
N ASN A 292 -11.74 2.38 -0.57
CA ASN A 292 -11.64 3.70 -1.19
C ASN A 292 -12.63 4.72 -0.61
N SER A 293 -13.70 4.28 0.06
CA SER A 293 -14.76 5.13 0.58
C SER A 293 -14.69 5.39 2.09
N SER A 294 -13.73 4.80 2.80
CA SER A 294 -13.51 5.04 4.23
C SER A 294 -13.46 6.53 4.60
N VAL A 295 -12.93 7.36 3.70
CA VAL A 295 -12.86 8.83 3.84
C VAL A 295 -14.22 9.52 3.91
N LEU A 296 -15.29 8.86 3.48
CA LEU A 296 -16.67 9.39 3.50
C LEU A 296 -17.42 9.06 4.80
N GLU A 297 -16.82 8.22 5.65
CA GLU A 297 -17.42 7.83 6.92
C GLU A 297 -17.41 8.97 7.94
N GLU A 298 -18.50 9.06 8.71
CA GLU A 298 -18.61 9.99 9.82
C GLU A 298 -17.51 9.77 10.86
N GLY A 299 -16.91 10.86 11.31
CA GLY A 299 -15.80 10.83 12.28
C GLY A 299 -14.45 10.47 11.69
N TYR A 300 -14.30 10.38 10.35
CA TYR A 300 -13.00 10.15 9.71
C TYR A 300 -12.05 11.34 9.89
N PHE A 301 -12.49 12.53 9.48
CA PHE A 301 -11.68 13.75 9.61
C PHE A 301 -11.57 14.23 11.06
N GLU A 302 -12.60 14.01 11.86
CA GLU A 302 -12.59 14.26 13.30
C GLU A 302 -11.49 13.43 13.98
N ALA A 303 -11.38 12.13 13.69
CA ALA A 303 -10.34 11.28 14.26
C ALA A 303 -8.93 11.76 13.89
N ILE A 304 -8.73 12.26 12.66
CA ILE A 304 -7.45 12.84 12.24
C ILE A 304 -7.21 14.17 12.96
N SER A 305 -8.23 15.03 13.08
CA SER A 305 -8.14 16.33 13.76
C SER A 305 -7.77 16.17 15.22
N ASP A 306 -8.46 15.28 15.94
CA ASP A 306 -8.21 14.96 17.34
C ASP A 306 -6.80 14.41 17.53
N PHE A 307 -6.40 13.45 16.68
CA PHE A 307 -5.05 12.91 16.70
C PHE A 307 -3.97 13.98 16.47
N LEU A 308 -4.17 14.89 15.50
CA LEU A 308 -3.24 15.98 15.27
C LEU A 308 -3.17 16.91 16.49
N ALA A 309 -4.30 17.25 17.09
CA ALA A 309 -4.34 18.07 18.31
C ALA A 309 -3.52 17.45 19.44
N ASP A 310 -3.71 16.15 19.67
CA ASP A 310 -2.99 15.40 20.71
C ASP A 310 -1.47 15.39 20.49
N VAL A 311 -1.02 15.09 19.24
CA VAL A 311 0.43 14.93 18.97
C VAL A 311 1.16 16.24 18.72
N THR A 312 0.44 17.31 18.37
CA THR A 312 1.04 18.63 18.14
C THR A 312 0.92 19.56 19.35
N GLY A 313 0.09 19.21 20.33
CA GLY A 313 -0.19 20.05 21.51
C GLY A 313 -1.00 21.30 21.15
N VAL A 314 -1.69 21.30 20.01
CA VAL A 314 -2.55 22.40 19.56
C VAL A 314 -3.98 22.05 19.95
N THR A 315 -4.54 22.72 20.97
CA THR A 315 -5.93 22.52 21.42
C THR A 315 -6.94 22.82 20.31
N SER A 316 -7.91 21.93 20.12
CA SER A 316 -9.00 22.14 19.18
C SER A 316 -9.82 23.39 19.55
N LYS A 317 -10.40 24.09 18.56
CA LYS A 317 -11.23 25.29 18.82
C LYS A 317 -12.43 24.99 19.72
N GLU A 318 -12.95 23.77 19.73
CA GLU A 318 -14.10 23.37 20.53
C GLU A 318 -13.80 23.26 22.03
N GLU A 319 -12.57 22.90 22.41
CA GLU A 319 -12.17 22.86 23.83
C GLU A 319 -12.04 24.25 24.44
N LYS A 320 -11.61 25.26 23.62
CA LYS A 320 -11.57 26.68 24.06
C LYS A 320 -12.93 27.34 24.24
N GLN A 321 -13.99 26.74 23.68
CA GLN A 321 -15.37 27.26 23.89
C GLN A 321 -16.08 26.61 25.08
N ARG A 322 -15.50 25.53 25.66
CA ARG A 322 -16.03 24.84 26.85
C ARG A 322 -15.32 25.23 28.15
N LEU A 323 -14.23 26.00 28.08
CA LEU A 323 -13.51 26.63 29.21
C LEU A 323 -13.80 28.12 29.27
#